data_ff0dfff239e21ead7ae8d38bd7e2b2d5
#
_entry.id   ff0dfff239e21ead7ae8d38bd7e2b2d5
#
_cell.length_a   1.000
_cell.length_b   1.000
_cell.length_c   1.000
_cell.angle_alpha   90.00
_cell.angle_beta   90.00
_cell.angle_gamma   90.00
#
_symmetry.space_group_name_H-M   'P 1'
#
loop_
_entity.id
_entity.type
_entity.pdbx_description
1 polymer ?
#
loop_
_entity_poly.entity_id
_entity_poly.type
_entity_poly.pdbx_seq_one_letter_code
_entity_poly.pdbx_strand_id
1 'polypeptide(L)'
;MKNNTYLAADFGGGSGRIIAGTISKGKLHIEEIHRFTNRLVQLGKHIYWDFPCLFQDMKEGMRLAAKQGLKINGIGIDTWGVDFGLIDRNGNLLGNPISYRDKRTVGIPEKVFDIISKSEHYRRTGIQVMPINTLFQLYSMLLEDCPQLTIADRLLFMPDLFNYFLTGVAANEYSISSTSEFLNANTHTWDVDLLSQLKIPLHLFGEIRQPGTILGKLKKEIAKETGLDEIDVITVGSHDTASAIAAIPASGENYAFLSSGTWSLLGTETTHPILTEEARIAQFTNEGGANGKITFLRNITGLWILQRLMLEWKQSGEEVDYSNIIEQAKLIKETVLIDVDAAIFQNPENMTNNIQKYCKERKLTIPQNKAAFVKCICASLASKYKEAIIEMNRLIPEPIKQLYIIGGGSRNSLLNQLTADVTGIPVIA
;
A
#
# COMPACT_ATOMS: atom_id res chain seq x y z
N MET A 1 6.85 25.64 -25.41
CA MET A 1 5.98 25.20 -24.32
C MET A 1 6.81 25.29 -23.05
N LYS A 2 6.27 25.86 -21.96
CA LYS A 2 6.98 25.86 -20.68
C LYS A 2 7.06 24.41 -20.18
N ASN A 3 8.25 23.97 -19.75
CA ASN A 3 8.38 22.70 -19.06
C ASN A 3 7.71 22.83 -17.70
N ASN A 4 6.81 21.91 -17.37
CA ASN A 4 6.17 21.82 -16.06
C ASN A 4 6.83 20.70 -15.28
N THR A 5 7.45 21.03 -14.14
CA THR A 5 8.08 20.06 -13.24
C THR A 5 7.31 20.00 -11.94
N TYR A 6 7.01 18.79 -11.49
CA TYR A 6 6.35 18.51 -10.22
C TYR A 6 7.23 17.58 -9.39
N LEU A 7 7.14 17.70 -8.07
CA LEU A 7 7.75 16.75 -7.14
C LEU A 7 6.73 15.70 -6.73
N ALA A 8 7.14 14.47 -6.69
CA ALA A 8 6.43 13.38 -6.03
C ALA A 8 7.23 12.94 -4.81
N ALA A 9 6.59 12.93 -3.64
CA ALA A 9 7.12 12.39 -2.40
C ALA A 9 6.44 11.04 -2.15
N ASP A 10 7.13 9.95 -2.48
CA ASP A 10 6.65 8.57 -2.42
C ASP A 10 7.24 7.87 -1.20
N PHE A 11 6.40 7.57 -0.22
CA PHE A 11 6.77 6.90 1.02
C PHE A 11 6.21 5.48 1.07
N GLY A 12 7.03 4.49 0.75
CA GLY A 12 6.66 3.09 0.98
C GLY A 12 6.93 2.64 2.43
N GLY A 13 6.56 1.40 2.77
CA GLY A 13 6.72 0.86 4.13
C GLY A 13 8.16 0.67 4.63
N GLY A 14 9.20 0.89 3.79
CA GLY A 14 10.62 0.71 4.15
C GLY A 14 11.54 1.84 3.71
N SER A 15 11.16 2.62 2.72
CA SER A 15 11.96 3.75 2.21
C SER A 15 11.06 4.81 1.59
N GLY A 16 11.54 6.04 1.55
CA GLY A 16 10.92 7.14 0.85
C GLY A 16 11.81 7.70 -0.26
N ARG A 17 11.19 8.40 -1.20
CA ARG A 17 11.85 9.04 -2.34
C ARG A 17 11.24 10.39 -2.64
N ILE A 18 12.06 11.32 -3.11
CA ILE A 18 11.62 12.53 -3.80
C ILE A 18 12.02 12.39 -5.25
N ILE A 19 11.04 12.50 -6.12
CA ILE A 19 11.18 12.33 -7.57
C ILE A 19 10.74 13.62 -8.24
N ALA A 20 11.52 14.12 -9.18
CA ALA A 20 11.11 15.20 -10.09
C ALA A 20 10.53 14.60 -11.37
N GLY A 21 9.29 14.96 -11.68
CA GLY A 21 8.62 14.62 -12.94
C GLY A 21 8.48 15.84 -13.81
N THR A 22 9.13 15.85 -14.98
CA THR A 22 9.08 16.96 -15.94
C THR A 22 8.35 16.53 -17.19
N ILE A 23 7.28 17.25 -17.54
CA ILE A 23 6.58 17.06 -18.81
C ILE A 23 7.15 18.02 -19.84
N SER A 24 7.80 17.45 -20.87
CA SER A 24 8.40 18.20 -21.98
C SER A 24 8.02 17.56 -23.31
N LYS A 25 7.47 18.35 -24.24
CA LYS A 25 7.04 17.88 -25.59
C LYS A 25 6.14 16.64 -25.54
N GLY A 26 5.24 16.56 -24.55
CA GLY A 26 4.31 15.42 -24.37
C GLY A 26 4.94 14.16 -23.81
N LYS A 27 6.19 14.19 -23.35
CA LYS A 27 6.88 13.08 -22.69
C LYS A 27 7.15 13.42 -21.23
N LEU A 28 6.97 12.43 -20.37
CA LEU A 28 7.33 12.50 -18.97
C LEU A 28 8.80 12.03 -18.79
N HIS A 29 9.59 12.87 -18.15
CA HIS A 29 10.96 12.56 -17.70
C HIS A 29 10.94 12.52 -16.19
N ILE A 30 11.44 11.44 -15.59
CA ILE A 30 11.52 11.23 -14.15
C ILE A 30 12.96 11.16 -13.71
N GLU A 31 13.26 11.85 -12.59
CA GLU A 31 14.57 11.85 -11.95
C GLU A 31 14.40 11.67 -10.45
N GLU A 32 15.10 10.68 -9.87
CA GLU A 32 15.14 10.49 -8.42
C GLU A 32 16.11 11.51 -7.81
N ILE A 33 15.56 12.45 -7.04
CA ILE A 33 16.33 13.54 -6.42
C ILE A 33 16.94 13.11 -5.09
N HIS A 34 16.18 12.35 -4.30
CA HIS A 34 16.59 11.93 -2.95
C HIS A 34 15.94 10.62 -2.57
N ARG A 35 16.67 9.77 -1.89
CA ARG A 35 16.18 8.51 -1.32
C ARG A 35 16.62 8.39 0.13
N PHE A 36 15.71 7.92 0.97
CA PHE A 36 15.97 7.74 2.40
C PHE A 36 15.27 6.50 2.94
N THR A 37 15.67 6.05 4.13
CA THR A 37 15.09 4.89 4.80
C THR A 37 14.02 5.35 5.78
N ASN A 38 12.84 4.74 5.74
CA ASN A 38 11.80 4.99 6.72
C ASN A 38 12.16 4.30 8.03
N ARG A 39 12.21 5.07 9.11
CA ARG A 39 12.67 4.60 10.41
C ARG A 39 11.50 4.23 11.30
N LEU A 40 11.57 3.01 11.84
CA LEU A 40 10.71 2.55 12.92
C LEU A 40 11.48 2.64 14.23
N VAL A 41 10.82 3.15 15.27
CA VAL A 41 11.41 3.33 16.59
C VAL A 41 10.56 2.57 17.62
N GLN A 42 11.18 1.57 18.27
CA GLN A 42 10.57 0.92 19.42
C GLN A 42 10.72 1.84 20.64
N LEU A 43 9.60 2.29 21.19
CA LEU A 43 9.60 3.10 22.42
C LEU A 43 8.54 2.57 23.38
N GLY A 44 8.98 2.04 24.51
CA GLY A 44 8.09 1.37 25.46
C GLY A 44 7.43 0.13 24.81
N LYS A 45 6.10 0.05 24.90
CA LYS A 45 5.34 -1.07 24.36
C LYS A 45 5.01 -0.95 22.86
N HIS A 46 5.23 0.24 22.26
CA HIS A 46 4.80 0.54 20.89
C HIS A 46 5.95 0.73 19.90
N ILE A 47 5.62 0.53 18.62
CA ILE A 47 6.49 0.81 17.47
C ILE A 47 5.95 2.05 16.77
N TYR A 48 6.79 3.07 16.63
CA TYR A 48 6.42 4.36 16.05
C TYR A 48 7.13 4.60 14.72
N TRP A 49 6.49 5.37 13.86
CA TRP A 49 7.17 6.06 12.77
C TRP A 49 7.86 7.31 13.34
N ASP A 50 9.12 7.53 12.99
CA ASP A 50 9.82 8.77 13.30
C ASP A 50 9.36 9.88 12.32
N PHE A 51 8.13 10.37 12.52
CA PHE A 51 7.52 11.34 11.63
C PHE A 51 8.34 12.63 11.48
N PRO A 52 8.91 13.24 12.54
CA PRO A 52 9.76 14.41 12.39
C PRO A 52 10.96 14.15 11.48
N CYS A 53 11.59 12.99 11.57
CA CYS A 53 12.70 12.61 10.70
C CYS A 53 12.24 12.43 9.25
N LEU A 54 11.11 11.74 9.01
CA LEU A 54 10.53 11.56 7.68
C LEU A 54 10.19 12.91 7.03
N PHE A 55 9.60 13.85 7.81
CA PHE A 55 9.29 15.19 7.33
C PHE A 55 10.56 15.98 6.99
N GLN A 56 11.62 15.83 7.78
CA GLN A 56 12.92 16.45 7.50
C GLN A 56 13.57 15.88 6.23
N ASP A 57 13.52 14.55 6.04
CA ASP A 57 14.06 13.88 4.84
C ASP A 57 13.31 14.33 3.57
N MET A 58 11.98 14.52 3.66
CA MET A 58 11.19 15.11 2.57
C MET A 58 11.66 16.54 2.23
N LYS A 59 11.83 17.40 3.23
CA LYS A 59 12.32 18.78 3.03
C LYS A 59 13.73 18.79 2.44
N GLU A 60 14.59 17.85 2.84
CA GLU A 60 15.93 17.70 2.23
C GLU A 60 15.83 17.41 0.74
N GLY A 61 14.96 16.50 0.31
CA GLY A 61 14.72 16.23 -1.11
C GLY A 61 14.19 17.45 -1.85
N MET A 62 13.26 18.20 -1.24
CA MET A 62 12.75 19.48 -1.81
C MET A 62 13.91 20.49 -1.98
N ARG A 63 14.79 20.60 -0.99
CA ARG A 63 15.96 21.49 -1.03
C ARG A 63 16.97 21.08 -2.11
N LEU A 64 17.19 19.80 -2.29
CA LEU A 64 18.05 19.28 -3.36
C LEU A 64 17.49 19.60 -4.74
N ALA A 65 16.18 19.47 -4.94
CA ALA A 65 15.51 19.86 -6.19
C ALA A 65 15.67 21.37 -6.47
N ALA A 66 15.50 22.21 -5.46
CA ALA A 66 15.73 23.66 -5.60
C ALA A 66 17.17 23.98 -5.97
N LYS A 67 18.17 23.33 -5.36
CA LYS A 67 19.60 23.49 -5.66
C LYS A 67 19.97 23.10 -7.10
N GLN A 68 19.27 22.14 -7.68
CA GLN A 68 19.45 21.78 -9.10
C GLN A 68 18.88 22.82 -10.05
N GLY A 69 18.28 23.90 -9.54
CA GLY A 69 17.67 24.96 -10.35
C GLY A 69 16.37 24.56 -11.04
N LEU A 70 15.71 23.48 -10.58
CA LEU A 70 14.45 23.03 -11.12
C LEU A 70 13.33 24.02 -10.77
N LYS A 71 12.59 24.46 -11.77
CA LYS A 71 11.39 25.27 -11.56
C LYS A 71 10.23 24.36 -11.22
N ILE A 72 9.96 24.19 -9.93
CA ILE A 72 8.91 23.31 -9.42
C ILE A 72 7.58 24.05 -9.44
N ASN A 73 6.53 23.40 -9.96
CA ASN A 73 5.16 23.91 -10.03
C ASN A 73 4.29 23.46 -8.87
N GLY A 74 4.55 22.23 -8.35
CA GLY A 74 3.80 21.66 -7.25
C GLY A 74 4.43 20.38 -6.72
N ILE A 75 3.88 19.90 -5.60
CA ILE A 75 4.27 18.65 -4.96
C ILE A 75 3.03 17.84 -4.64
N GLY A 76 3.10 16.51 -4.89
CA GLY A 76 2.13 15.52 -4.44
C GLY A 76 2.79 14.51 -3.53
N ILE A 77 2.03 13.97 -2.57
CA ILE A 77 2.53 13.03 -1.56
C ILE A 77 1.65 11.80 -1.53
N ASP A 78 2.26 10.63 -1.65
CA ASP A 78 1.62 9.36 -1.37
C ASP A 78 2.42 8.58 -0.32
N THR A 79 1.71 7.70 0.42
CA THR A 79 2.32 6.87 1.46
C THR A 79 1.67 5.48 1.49
N TRP A 80 2.27 4.61 2.31
CA TRP A 80 1.59 3.37 2.74
C TRP A 80 0.25 3.69 3.42
N GLY A 81 -0.68 2.72 3.39
CA GLY A 81 -2.02 2.85 3.96
C GLY A 81 -2.09 2.74 5.48
N VAL A 82 -3.26 2.92 6.01
CA VAL A 82 -3.80 2.60 7.34
C VAL A 82 -3.27 3.37 8.55
N ASP A 83 -2.08 3.97 8.50
CA ASP A 83 -1.50 4.68 9.62
C ASP A 83 -1.90 6.16 9.64
N PHE A 84 -1.96 6.73 10.83
CA PHE A 84 -2.43 8.10 11.05
C PHE A 84 -1.71 8.78 12.23
N GLY A 85 -1.76 10.11 12.23
CA GLY A 85 -1.41 10.95 13.37
C GLY A 85 -2.62 11.73 13.88
N LEU A 86 -2.54 12.16 15.13
CA LEU A 86 -3.54 13.03 15.76
C LEU A 86 -2.95 14.42 15.95
N ILE A 87 -3.72 15.46 15.65
CA ILE A 87 -3.36 16.85 15.94
C ILE A 87 -4.36 17.48 16.90
N ASP A 88 -3.88 18.38 17.74
CA ASP A 88 -4.72 19.15 18.64
C ASP A 88 -5.32 20.39 17.94
N ARG A 89 -6.22 21.11 18.62
CA ARG A 89 -6.84 22.35 18.12
C ARG A 89 -5.86 23.49 17.82
N ASN A 90 -4.63 23.42 18.34
CA ASN A 90 -3.57 24.39 18.07
C ASN A 90 -2.68 23.96 16.89
N GLY A 91 -2.95 22.77 16.32
CA GLY A 91 -2.20 22.20 15.20
C GLY A 91 -0.93 21.47 15.59
N ASN A 92 -0.77 21.13 16.86
CA ASN A 92 0.37 20.36 17.33
C ASN A 92 0.13 18.85 17.13
N LEU A 93 1.17 18.12 16.69
CA LEU A 93 1.16 16.67 16.62
C LEU A 93 1.13 16.07 18.05
N LEU A 94 0.16 15.22 18.33
CA LEU A 94 -0.04 14.55 19.62
C LEU A 94 0.81 13.26 19.75
N GLY A 95 2.07 13.35 19.40
CA GLY A 95 3.01 12.22 19.39
C GLY A 95 3.19 11.60 18.02
N ASN A 96 4.23 10.79 17.88
CA ASN A 96 4.53 10.11 16.63
C ASN A 96 3.43 9.09 16.28
N PRO A 97 3.07 8.94 14.99
CA PRO A 97 2.18 7.89 14.53
C PRO A 97 2.67 6.49 14.92
N ILE A 98 1.78 5.67 15.46
CA ILE A 98 2.08 4.27 15.77
C ILE A 98 1.99 3.46 14.48
N SER A 99 3.01 2.65 14.19
CA SER A 99 3.06 1.84 12.98
C SER A 99 2.03 0.71 13.00
N TYR A 100 1.46 0.39 11.86
CA TYR A 100 0.60 -0.79 11.65
C TYR A 100 1.27 -2.13 12.02
N ARG A 101 2.59 -2.13 12.20
CA ARG A 101 3.37 -3.31 12.66
C ARG A 101 3.33 -3.49 14.17
N ASP A 102 2.73 -2.55 14.90
CA ASP A 102 2.51 -2.65 16.33
C ASP A 102 1.49 -3.74 16.66
N LYS A 103 1.66 -4.37 17.82
CA LYS A 103 0.79 -5.47 18.27
C LYS A 103 -0.51 -5.01 18.94
N ARG A 104 -0.77 -3.68 19.02
CA ARG A 104 -1.93 -3.11 19.72
C ARG A 104 -3.28 -3.59 19.18
N THR A 105 -3.31 -4.06 17.93
CA THR A 105 -4.54 -4.50 17.25
C THR A 105 -4.84 -5.99 17.39
N VAL A 106 -3.97 -6.75 18.07
CA VAL A 106 -4.20 -8.19 18.31
C VAL A 106 -5.46 -8.39 19.15
N GLY A 107 -6.42 -9.16 18.64
CA GLY A 107 -7.72 -9.42 19.28
C GLY A 107 -8.73 -8.26 19.22
N ILE A 108 -8.41 -7.18 18.52
CA ILE A 108 -9.32 -6.03 18.34
C ILE A 108 -10.41 -6.29 17.29
N PRO A 109 -10.11 -6.93 16.14
CA PRO A 109 -11.15 -7.23 15.17
C PRO A 109 -12.33 -8.01 15.76
N GLU A 110 -12.09 -8.99 16.61
CA GLU A 110 -13.11 -9.78 17.27
C GLU A 110 -14.05 -8.90 18.10
N LYS A 111 -13.51 -7.95 18.87
CA LYS A 111 -14.30 -7.01 19.68
C LYS A 111 -15.15 -6.07 18.85
N VAL A 112 -14.66 -5.63 17.68
CA VAL A 112 -15.45 -4.82 16.75
C VAL A 112 -16.58 -5.66 16.15
N PHE A 113 -16.29 -6.91 15.78
CA PHE A 113 -17.28 -7.81 15.17
C PHE A 113 -18.29 -8.41 16.17
N ASP A 114 -18.09 -8.23 17.48
CA ASP A 114 -19.14 -8.43 18.49
C ASP A 114 -20.22 -7.31 18.45
N ILE A 115 -19.89 -6.15 17.87
CA ILE A 115 -20.80 -4.99 17.76
C ILE A 115 -21.50 -4.95 16.40
N ILE A 116 -20.74 -5.18 15.33
CA ILE A 116 -21.26 -5.20 13.94
C ILE A 116 -20.83 -6.49 13.25
N SER A 117 -21.75 -7.14 12.50
CA SER A 117 -21.37 -8.35 11.77
C SER A 117 -20.38 -8.05 10.64
N LYS A 118 -19.47 -9.01 10.32
CA LYS A 118 -18.51 -8.89 9.21
C LYS A 118 -19.19 -8.61 7.87
N SER A 119 -20.36 -9.21 7.64
CA SER A 119 -21.14 -9.00 6.41
C SER A 119 -21.69 -7.58 6.33
N GLU A 120 -22.28 -7.06 7.40
CA GLU A 120 -22.79 -5.68 7.44
C GLU A 120 -21.67 -4.66 7.32
N HIS A 121 -20.54 -4.88 8.01
CA HIS A 121 -19.36 -4.04 7.91
C HIS A 121 -18.82 -3.98 6.47
N TYR A 122 -18.67 -5.14 5.80
CA TYR A 122 -18.20 -5.19 4.41
C TYR A 122 -19.21 -4.53 3.45
N ARG A 123 -20.50 -4.74 3.65
CA ARG A 123 -21.55 -4.12 2.84
C ARG A 123 -21.52 -2.59 2.92
N ARG A 124 -21.05 -2.02 4.03
CA ARG A 124 -20.88 -0.57 4.21
C ARG A 124 -19.57 -0.07 3.64
N THR A 125 -18.46 -0.69 4.00
CA THR A 125 -17.10 -0.19 3.72
C THR A 125 -16.47 -0.79 2.47
N GLY A 126 -16.84 -2.02 2.12
CA GLY A 126 -16.24 -2.76 1.01
C GLY A 126 -14.79 -3.19 1.25
N ILE A 127 -14.25 -3.02 2.46
CA ILE A 127 -12.82 -3.22 2.73
C ILE A 127 -12.57 -4.62 3.28
N GLN A 128 -11.51 -5.27 2.75
CA GLN A 128 -10.98 -6.52 3.27
C GLN A 128 -10.50 -6.32 4.71
N VAL A 129 -11.01 -7.14 5.63
CA VAL A 129 -10.61 -7.06 7.04
C VAL A 129 -9.18 -7.53 7.23
N MET A 130 -8.33 -6.62 7.69
CA MET A 130 -6.97 -6.90 8.12
C MET A 130 -6.76 -6.28 9.50
N PRO A 131 -6.16 -6.99 10.48
CA PRO A 131 -5.97 -6.45 11.83
C PRO A 131 -5.22 -5.12 11.88
N ILE A 132 -4.44 -4.81 10.84
CA ILE A 132 -3.65 -3.58 10.72
C ILE A 132 -4.47 -2.35 10.30
N ASN A 133 -5.74 -2.52 9.85
CA ASN A 133 -6.53 -1.41 9.33
C ASN A 133 -6.82 -0.35 10.40
N THR A 134 -7.03 0.87 9.96
CA THR A 134 -7.15 2.07 10.83
C THR A 134 -8.27 1.92 11.87
N LEU A 135 -9.40 1.33 11.47
CA LEU A 135 -10.51 1.06 12.38
C LEU A 135 -10.03 0.35 13.65
N PHE A 136 -9.29 -0.75 13.50
CA PHE A 136 -8.83 -1.54 14.65
C PHE A 136 -7.74 -0.82 15.44
N GLN A 137 -6.90 -0.02 14.77
CA GLN A 137 -5.90 0.80 15.43
C GLN A 137 -6.56 1.88 16.31
N LEU A 138 -7.54 2.63 15.77
CA LEU A 138 -8.25 3.67 16.51
C LEU A 138 -9.12 3.06 17.62
N TYR A 139 -9.79 1.93 17.34
CA TYR A 139 -10.62 1.24 18.32
C TYR A 139 -9.78 0.69 19.50
N SER A 140 -8.54 0.25 19.27
CA SER A 140 -7.63 -0.12 20.35
C SER A 140 -7.32 1.06 21.28
N MET A 141 -7.16 2.26 20.73
CA MET A 141 -6.93 3.47 21.52
C MET A 141 -8.16 3.85 22.37
N LEU A 142 -9.37 3.64 21.84
CA LEU A 142 -10.62 3.84 22.61
C LEU A 142 -10.72 2.85 23.77
N LEU A 143 -10.40 1.59 23.56
CA LEU A 143 -10.45 0.56 24.60
C LEU A 143 -9.38 0.75 25.71
N GLU A 144 -8.29 1.43 25.37
CA GLU A 144 -7.23 1.77 26.35
C GLU A 144 -7.47 3.13 27.02
N ASP A 145 -8.61 3.79 26.80
CA ASP A 145 -8.92 5.16 27.29
C ASP A 145 -7.76 6.13 26.99
N CYS A 146 -7.21 6.07 25.78
CA CYS A 146 -6.03 6.81 25.39
C CYS A 146 -6.25 8.34 25.53
N PRO A 147 -5.48 9.06 26.37
CA PRO A 147 -5.69 10.48 26.62
C PRO A 147 -5.57 11.37 25.36
N GLN A 148 -4.80 10.93 24.37
CA GLN A 148 -4.65 11.67 23.11
C GLN A 148 -5.99 11.84 22.39
N LEU A 149 -6.90 10.86 22.45
CA LEU A 149 -8.23 10.97 21.83
C LEU A 149 -9.11 12.03 22.46
N THR A 150 -8.90 12.34 23.75
CA THR A 150 -9.66 13.37 24.47
C THR A 150 -9.30 14.78 24.01
N ILE A 151 -8.05 15.00 23.59
CA ILE A 151 -7.52 16.32 23.22
C ILE A 151 -7.31 16.47 21.71
N ALA A 152 -7.45 15.39 20.94
CA ALA A 152 -7.34 15.41 19.50
C ALA A 152 -8.47 16.25 18.87
N ASP A 153 -8.11 17.10 17.90
CA ASP A 153 -9.05 17.83 17.06
C ASP A 153 -9.26 17.13 15.72
N ARG A 154 -8.20 16.56 15.15
CA ARG A 154 -8.25 15.85 13.84
C ARG A 154 -7.40 14.60 13.85
N LEU A 155 -7.88 13.61 13.10
CA LEU A 155 -7.14 12.45 12.64
C LEU A 155 -6.71 12.70 11.19
N LEU A 156 -5.41 12.61 10.93
CA LEU A 156 -4.85 12.76 9.58
C LEU A 156 -4.07 11.49 9.22
N PHE A 157 -4.40 10.88 8.08
CA PHE A 157 -3.61 9.76 7.57
C PHE A 157 -2.20 10.24 7.23
N MET A 158 -1.27 9.32 7.07
CA MET A 158 0.13 9.70 6.88
C MET A 158 0.35 10.76 5.78
N PRO A 159 -0.20 10.63 4.55
CA PRO A 159 0.00 11.66 3.52
C PRO A 159 -0.69 12.97 3.88
N ASP A 160 -1.87 12.91 4.52
CA ASP A 160 -2.60 14.09 4.97
C ASP A 160 -1.84 14.84 6.06
N LEU A 161 -1.14 14.11 6.93
CA LEU A 161 -0.30 14.69 7.98
C LEU A 161 0.89 15.46 7.37
N PHE A 162 1.56 14.90 6.37
CA PHE A 162 2.58 15.62 5.60
C PHE A 162 2.02 16.87 4.92
N ASN A 163 0.90 16.73 4.23
CA ASN A 163 0.20 17.82 3.55
C ASN A 163 -0.20 18.93 4.52
N TYR A 164 -0.70 18.57 5.71
CA TYR A 164 -1.03 19.52 6.77
C TYR A 164 0.18 20.35 7.21
N PHE A 165 1.30 19.71 7.48
CA PHE A 165 2.50 20.42 7.90
C PHE A 165 3.09 21.29 6.78
N LEU A 166 2.88 20.93 5.52
CA LEU A 166 3.28 21.78 4.37
C LEU A 166 2.37 22.98 4.18
N THR A 167 1.05 22.85 4.41
CA THR A 167 0.05 23.87 4.01
C THR A 167 -0.68 24.54 5.17
N GLY A 168 -0.87 23.82 6.27
CA GLY A 168 -1.78 24.19 7.36
C GLY A 168 -3.24 23.79 7.13
N VAL A 169 -3.55 23.13 6.03
CA VAL A 169 -4.91 22.66 5.71
C VAL A 169 -5.12 21.24 6.21
N ALA A 170 -6.02 21.07 7.17
CA ALA A 170 -6.41 19.76 7.71
C ALA A 170 -7.57 19.19 6.88
N ALA A 171 -7.28 18.24 6.02
CA ALA A 171 -8.23 17.50 5.19
C ALA A 171 -7.78 16.05 5.04
N ASN A 172 -8.70 15.17 4.63
CA ASN A 172 -8.40 13.76 4.39
C ASN A 172 -8.56 13.48 2.89
N GLU A 173 -7.56 12.86 2.26
CA GLU A 173 -7.65 12.50 0.85
C GLU A 173 -8.41 11.18 0.69
N TYR A 174 -9.20 11.07 -0.38
CA TYR A 174 -10.17 10.01 -0.61
C TYR A 174 -9.54 8.61 -0.69
N SER A 175 -8.46 8.43 -1.47
CA SER A 175 -7.90 7.09 -1.70
C SER A 175 -7.31 6.49 -0.42
N ILE A 176 -6.56 7.29 0.36
CA ILE A 176 -6.02 6.83 1.63
C ILE A 176 -7.11 6.66 2.68
N SER A 177 -8.11 7.55 2.73
CA SER A 177 -9.24 7.47 3.65
C SER A 177 -10.08 6.22 3.42
N SER A 178 -10.20 5.75 2.19
CA SER A 178 -10.97 4.56 1.85
C SER A 178 -10.39 3.30 2.49
N THR A 179 -9.07 3.23 2.70
CA THR A 179 -8.42 2.06 3.32
C THR A 179 -8.72 1.90 4.80
N SER A 180 -9.31 2.92 5.42
CA SER A 180 -9.48 3.02 6.87
C SER A 180 -10.58 2.16 7.48
N GLU A 181 -11.50 1.66 6.66
CA GLU A 181 -12.75 1.03 7.07
C GLU A 181 -13.76 2.02 7.73
N PHE A 182 -13.61 3.34 7.49
CA PHE A 182 -14.51 4.38 8.01
C PHE A 182 -15.39 5.02 6.95
N LEU A 183 -15.07 4.86 5.66
CA LEU A 183 -15.90 5.39 4.58
C LEU A 183 -17.00 4.43 4.18
N ASN A 184 -18.18 4.97 3.89
CA ASN A 184 -19.20 4.25 3.18
C ASN A 184 -18.85 4.18 1.70
N ALA A 185 -18.70 2.95 1.18
CA ALA A 185 -18.21 2.69 -0.17
C ALA A 185 -19.14 3.23 -1.28
N ASN A 186 -20.44 3.38 -1.00
CA ASN A 186 -21.41 3.91 -1.98
C ASN A 186 -21.46 5.44 -2.01
N THR A 187 -21.32 6.09 -0.84
CA THR A 187 -21.44 7.55 -0.73
C THR A 187 -20.09 8.26 -0.80
N HIS A 188 -18.99 7.54 -0.61
CA HIS A 188 -17.63 8.05 -0.54
C HIS A 188 -17.43 9.11 0.57
N THR A 189 -18.26 9.01 1.62
CA THR A 189 -18.20 9.88 2.81
C THR A 189 -18.01 9.03 4.07
N TRP A 190 -17.67 9.67 5.18
CA TRP A 190 -17.57 8.99 6.48
C TRP A 190 -18.90 8.29 6.81
N ASP A 191 -18.85 7.01 7.20
CA ASP A 191 -20.03 6.26 7.63
C ASP A 191 -20.37 6.62 9.08
N VAL A 192 -21.19 7.67 9.23
CA VAL A 192 -21.58 8.24 10.53
C VAL A 192 -22.23 7.21 11.45
N ASP A 193 -23.05 6.32 10.88
CA ASP A 193 -23.75 5.28 11.65
C ASP A 193 -22.75 4.25 12.19
N LEU A 194 -21.80 3.80 11.37
CA LEU A 194 -20.74 2.88 11.81
C LEU A 194 -19.89 3.51 12.91
N LEU A 195 -19.43 4.74 12.69
CA LEU A 195 -18.60 5.48 13.67
C LEU A 195 -19.34 5.65 14.98
N SER A 196 -20.65 5.99 14.93
CA SER A 196 -21.51 6.13 16.10
C SER A 196 -21.71 4.82 16.87
N GLN A 197 -21.96 3.70 16.16
CA GLN A 197 -22.09 2.38 16.78
C GLN A 197 -20.82 1.97 17.53
N LEU A 198 -19.67 2.30 16.99
CA LEU A 198 -18.36 2.00 17.57
C LEU A 198 -17.89 3.06 18.57
N LYS A 199 -18.72 4.10 18.84
CA LYS A 199 -18.41 5.24 19.71
C LYS A 199 -17.12 5.99 19.33
N ILE A 200 -16.81 6.01 18.02
CA ILE A 200 -15.67 6.75 17.49
C ILE A 200 -16.07 8.22 17.33
N PRO A 201 -15.27 9.18 17.86
CA PRO A 201 -15.63 10.60 17.83
C PRO A 201 -15.62 11.16 16.41
N LEU A 202 -16.78 11.61 15.93
CA LEU A 202 -16.96 12.13 14.56
C LEU A 202 -16.15 13.38 14.25
N HIS A 203 -15.87 14.22 15.26
CA HIS A 203 -15.10 15.46 15.06
C HIS A 203 -13.65 15.23 14.63
N LEU A 204 -13.12 14.02 14.81
CA LEU A 204 -11.77 13.65 14.35
C LEU A 204 -11.62 13.67 12.84
N PHE A 205 -12.71 13.50 12.10
CA PHE A 205 -12.69 13.32 10.66
C PHE A 205 -12.97 14.63 9.92
N GLY A 206 -12.06 14.99 9.01
CA GLY A 206 -12.14 16.20 8.22
C GLY A 206 -12.93 16.03 6.93
N GLU A 207 -12.89 17.07 6.10
CA GLU A 207 -13.46 17.06 4.74
C GLU A 207 -12.66 16.09 3.86
N ILE A 208 -13.37 15.29 3.06
CA ILE A 208 -12.76 14.40 2.07
C ILE A 208 -12.38 15.20 0.81
N ARG A 209 -11.12 15.15 0.41
CA ARG A 209 -10.57 15.73 -0.81
C ARG A 209 -10.32 14.66 -1.86
N GLN A 210 -10.71 14.96 -3.10
CA GLN A 210 -10.47 14.05 -4.22
C GLN A 210 -9.04 14.17 -4.75
N PRO A 211 -8.44 13.08 -5.30
CA PRO A 211 -7.18 13.17 -6.03
C PRO A 211 -7.20 14.23 -7.14
N GLY A 212 -6.07 14.92 -7.35
CA GLY A 212 -5.95 15.98 -8.36
C GLY A 212 -6.41 17.36 -7.89
N THR A 213 -6.76 17.53 -6.61
CA THR A 213 -7.19 18.81 -6.04
C THR A 213 -5.98 19.58 -5.49
N ILE A 214 -5.90 20.89 -5.74
CA ILE A 214 -4.94 21.76 -5.06
C ILE A 214 -5.43 21.94 -3.62
N LEU A 215 -4.65 21.45 -2.66
CA LEU A 215 -4.97 21.55 -1.24
C LEU A 215 -4.66 22.95 -0.69
N GLY A 216 -3.54 23.52 -1.11
CA GLY A 216 -3.09 24.82 -0.67
C GLY A 216 -1.71 25.16 -1.23
N LYS A 217 -1.16 26.28 -0.78
CA LYS A 217 0.22 26.68 -1.07
C LYS A 217 1.17 26.18 -0.01
N LEU A 218 2.39 25.90 -0.41
CA LEU A 218 3.49 25.64 0.52
C LEU A 218 3.65 26.83 1.48
N LYS A 219 3.72 26.57 2.78
CA LYS A 219 3.93 27.60 3.80
C LYS A 219 5.22 28.38 3.53
N LYS A 220 5.18 29.70 3.81
CA LYS A 220 6.33 30.60 3.56
C LYS A 220 7.60 30.17 4.27
N GLU A 221 7.46 29.69 5.52
CA GLU A 221 8.60 29.19 6.28
C GLU A 221 9.25 27.95 5.64
N ILE A 222 8.42 27.02 5.12
CA ILE A 222 8.92 25.82 4.41
C ILE A 222 9.52 26.21 3.05
N ALA A 223 8.87 27.10 2.31
CA ALA A 223 9.39 27.62 1.05
C ALA A 223 10.79 28.24 1.25
N LYS A 224 10.94 29.10 2.26
CA LYS A 224 12.22 29.71 2.62
C LYS A 224 13.28 28.67 3.04
N GLU A 225 12.89 27.67 3.85
CA GLU A 225 13.80 26.62 4.34
C GLU A 225 14.32 25.75 3.20
N THR A 226 13.45 25.41 2.25
CA THR A 226 13.78 24.52 1.12
C THR A 226 14.36 25.24 -0.09
N GLY A 227 14.19 26.55 -0.18
CA GLY A 227 14.60 27.36 -1.34
C GLY A 227 13.64 27.25 -2.53
N LEU A 228 12.44 26.77 -2.31
CA LEU A 228 11.36 26.72 -3.30
C LEU A 228 10.49 27.98 -3.21
N ASP A 229 9.72 28.25 -4.27
CA ASP A 229 8.60 29.21 -4.23
C ASP A 229 7.44 28.65 -3.39
N GLU A 230 6.40 29.46 -3.13
CA GLU A 230 5.13 29.00 -2.54
C GLU A 230 4.34 28.17 -3.59
N ILE A 231 4.88 27.00 -3.93
CA ILE A 231 4.32 26.06 -4.92
C ILE A 231 2.99 25.47 -4.45
N ASP A 232 2.24 24.87 -5.37
CA ASP A 232 1.02 24.13 -5.04
C ASP A 232 1.33 22.81 -4.34
N VAL A 233 0.61 22.51 -3.27
CA VAL A 233 0.54 21.16 -2.68
C VAL A 233 -0.76 20.55 -3.19
N ILE A 234 -0.63 19.39 -3.85
CA ILE A 234 -1.70 18.77 -4.63
C ILE A 234 -2.02 17.42 -3.99
N THR A 235 -3.29 17.17 -3.67
CA THR A 235 -3.73 15.82 -3.32
C THR A 235 -3.60 14.93 -4.56
N VAL A 236 -2.89 13.82 -4.42
CA VAL A 236 -2.76 12.78 -5.45
C VAL A 236 -3.57 11.57 -5.04
N GLY A 237 -3.51 10.44 -5.71
CA GLY A 237 -3.92 9.18 -5.13
C GLY A 237 -2.99 8.89 -3.96
N SER A 238 -3.31 9.38 -2.76
CA SER A 238 -2.37 9.46 -1.65
C SER A 238 -2.09 8.11 -0.98
N HIS A 239 -2.87 7.06 -1.26
CA HIS A 239 -2.46 5.69 -1.06
C HIS A 239 -1.48 5.29 -2.19
N ASP A 240 -0.27 4.83 -1.85
CA ASP A 240 0.80 4.47 -2.82
C ASP A 240 0.30 3.51 -3.92
N THR A 241 -0.58 2.59 -3.57
CA THR A 241 -1.24 1.67 -4.51
C THR A 241 -2.12 2.43 -5.51
N ALA A 242 -2.91 3.42 -5.07
CA ALA A 242 -3.76 4.21 -5.96
C ALA A 242 -2.92 5.03 -6.95
N SER A 243 -1.82 5.64 -6.49
CA SER A 243 -0.85 6.35 -7.34
C SER A 243 -0.20 5.41 -8.36
N ALA A 244 0.22 4.22 -7.92
CA ALA A 244 0.84 3.23 -8.80
C ALA A 244 -0.12 2.73 -9.89
N ILE A 245 -1.40 2.51 -9.56
CA ILE A 245 -2.43 2.09 -10.52
C ILE A 245 -2.73 3.21 -11.51
N ALA A 246 -2.84 4.45 -11.05
CA ALA A 246 -3.07 5.60 -11.92
C ALA A 246 -1.97 5.81 -12.98
N ALA A 247 -0.76 5.29 -12.74
CA ALA A 247 0.38 5.36 -13.66
C ALA A 247 0.40 4.23 -14.71
N ILE A 248 -0.51 3.25 -14.62
CA ILE A 248 -0.53 2.12 -15.58
C ILE A 248 -1.00 2.62 -16.95
N PRO A 249 -0.21 2.40 -18.02
CA PRO A 249 -0.57 2.82 -19.36
C PRO A 249 -1.59 1.87 -20.01
N ALA A 250 -2.67 1.56 -19.28
CA ALA A 250 -3.67 0.63 -19.77
C ALA A 250 -4.44 1.21 -20.95
N SER A 251 -4.62 0.42 -21.99
CA SER A 251 -5.52 0.71 -23.10
C SER A 251 -6.75 -0.19 -23.00
N GLY A 252 -7.92 0.39 -22.75
CA GLY A 252 -9.18 -0.36 -22.59
C GLY A 252 -9.60 -0.54 -21.15
N GLU A 253 -10.75 -1.20 -20.96
CA GLU A 253 -11.42 -1.31 -19.64
C GLU A 253 -11.21 -2.67 -18.96
N ASN A 254 -10.86 -3.73 -19.70
CA ASN A 254 -10.85 -5.11 -19.19
C ASN A 254 -9.43 -5.58 -18.87
N TYR A 255 -8.75 -4.85 -18.00
CA TYR A 255 -7.42 -5.22 -17.53
C TYR A 255 -7.40 -5.48 -16.04
N ALA A 256 -6.50 -6.36 -15.62
CA ALA A 256 -6.07 -6.44 -14.24
C ALA A 256 -4.70 -5.80 -14.06
N PHE A 257 -4.42 -5.39 -12.85
CA PHE A 257 -3.09 -5.01 -12.42
C PHE A 257 -2.60 -5.96 -11.33
N LEU A 258 -1.29 -6.09 -11.23
CA LEU A 258 -0.60 -6.77 -10.14
C LEU A 258 0.52 -5.86 -9.63
N SER A 259 0.30 -5.21 -8.49
CA SER A 259 1.39 -4.54 -7.78
C SER A 259 2.19 -5.61 -7.04
N SER A 260 3.34 -5.97 -7.62
CA SER A 260 4.17 -7.08 -7.15
C SER A 260 5.37 -6.57 -6.36
N GLY A 261 5.30 -6.75 -5.05
CA GLY A 261 6.32 -6.40 -4.07
C GLY A 261 6.40 -7.44 -2.96
N THR A 262 6.66 -7.01 -1.74
CA THR A 262 6.57 -7.87 -0.53
C THR A 262 5.19 -8.48 -0.40
N TRP A 263 4.15 -7.68 -0.62
CA TRP A 263 2.78 -8.08 -0.90
C TRP A 263 2.52 -8.11 -2.41
N SER A 264 1.52 -8.84 -2.82
CA SER A 264 0.96 -8.83 -4.18
C SER A 264 -0.47 -8.33 -4.11
N LEU A 265 -0.73 -7.16 -4.70
CA LEU A 265 -2.07 -6.59 -4.79
C LEU A 265 -2.56 -6.81 -6.21
N LEU A 266 -3.51 -7.75 -6.37
CA LEU A 266 -4.08 -8.10 -7.67
C LEU A 266 -5.51 -7.60 -7.76
N GLY A 267 -5.81 -6.82 -8.78
CA GLY A 267 -7.14 -6.22 -8.92
C GLY A 267 -7.42 -5.63 -10.29
N THR A 268 -8.53 -4.94 -10.37
CA THR A 268 -8.96 -4.15 -11.53
C THR A 268 -9.59 -2.83 -11.06
N GLU A 269 -9.80 -1.89 -11.96
CA GLU A 269 -10.59 -0.70 -11.68
C GLU A 269 -12.05 -0.91 -12.07
N THR A 270 -12.96 -0.47 -11.20
CA THR A 270 -14.40 -0.48 -11.44
C THR A 270 -15.00 0.93 -11.27
N THR A 271 -16.18 1.15 -11.79
CA THR A 271 -16.92 2.43 -11.62
C THR A 271 -17.77 2.45 -10.37
N HIS A 272 -18.11 1.27 -9.83
CA HIS A 272 -18.92 1.10 -8.64
C HIS A 272 -18.30 0.04 -7.73
N PRO A 273 -18.46 0.14 -6.40
CA PRO A 273 -17.96 -0.87 -5.49
C PRO A 273 -18.73 -2.17 -5.61
N ILE A 274 -18.05 -3.30 -5.41
CA ILE A 274 -18.66 -4.65 -5.42
C ILE A 274 -18.72 -5.11 -3.97
N LEU A 275 -19.93 -5.01 -3.39
CA LEU A 275 -20.20 -5.20 -1.95
C LEU A 275 -20.94 -6.51 -1.65
N THR A 276 -20.83 -7.50 -2.52
CA THR A 276 -21.53 -8.78 -2.37
C THR A 276 -20.86 -9.67 -1.32
N GLU A 277 -21.61 -10.62 -0.79
CA GLU A 277 -21.07 -11.59 0.19
C GLU A 277 -20.00 -12.48 -0.44
N GLU A 278 -20.12 -12.79 -1.74
CA GLU A 278 -19.13 -13.54 -2.50
C GLU A 278 -17.81 -12.76 -2.58
N ALA A 279 -17.86 -11.45 -2.82
CA ALA A 279 -16.66 -10.60 -2.84
C ALA A 279 -15.99 -10.57 -1.46
N ARG A 280 -16.77 -10.48 -0.40
CA ARG A 280 -16.28 -10.55 0.99
C ARG A 280 -15.59 -11.88 1.30
N ILE A 281 -16.23 -13.00 0.95
CA ILE A 281 -15.68 -14.35 1.17
C ILE A 281 -14.41 -14.56 0.36
N ALA A 282 -14.37 -14.07 -0.88
CA ALA A 282 -13.19 -14.08 -1.73
C ALA A 282 -12.12 -13.05 -1.33
N GLN A 283 -12.36 -12.30 -0.24
CA GLN A 283 -11.42 -11.33 0.35
C GLN A 283 -11.01 -10.18 -0.59
N PHE A 284 -11.92 -9.75 -1.46
CA PHE A 284 -11.70 -8.54 -2.24
C PHE A 284 -12.01 -7.29 -1.42
N THR A 285 -11.27 -6.22 -1.72
CA THR A 285 -11.44 -4.88 -1.12
C THR A 285 -11.80 -3.87 -2.21
N ASN A 286 -12.54 -2.82 -1.84
CA ASN A 286 -12.97 -1.73 -2.73
C ASN A 286 -12.33 -0.42 -2.24
N GLU A 287 -11.13 -0.13 -2.70
CA GLU A 287 -10.40 1.06 -2.28
C GLU A 287 -10.65 2.22 -3.24
N GLY A 288 -10.55 3.45 -2.75
CA GLY A 288 -10.64 4.64 -3.58
C GLY A 288 -9.46 4.72 -4.56
N GLY A 289 -9.78 4.83 -5.84
CA GLY A 289 -8.78 5.06 -6.89
C GLY A 289 -8.73 6.52 -7.34
N ALA A 290 -7.91 6.80 -8.33
CA ALA A 290 -7.87 8.09 -9.00
C ALA A 290 -9.05 8.23 -10.01
N ASN A 291 -9.34 9.46 -10.42
CA ASN A 291 -10.33 9.77 -11.47
C ASN A 291 -11.75 9.20 -11.23
N GLY A 292 -12.17 9.10 -9.95
CA GLY A 292 -13.49 8.57 -9.58
C GLY A 292 -13.65 7.07 -9.77
N LYS A 293 -12.56 6.35 -9.96
CA LYS A 293 -12.55 4.89 -10.03
C LYS A 293 -12.48 4.28 -8.64
N ILE A 294 -12.94 3.03 -8.55
CA ILE A 294 -12.75 2.13 -7.41
C ILE A 294 -11.70 1.10 -7.79
N THR A 295 -10.74 0.91 -6.93
CA THR A 295 -9.75 -0.16 -7.04
C THR A 295 -10.29 -1.41 -6.36
N PHE A 296 -10.81 -2.35 -7.14
CA PHE A 296 -11.29 -3.64 -6.66
C PHE A 296 -10.14 -4.63 -6.68
N LEU A 297 -9.56 -4.92 -5.53
CA LEU A 297 -8.34 -5.73 -5.43
C LEU A 297 -8.39 -6.74 -4.28
N ARG A 298 -7.45 -7.67 -4.30
CA ARG A 298 -7.18 -8.62 -3.22
C ARG A 298 -5.72 -8.57 -2.82
N ASN A 299 -5.46 -8.50 -1.52
CA ASN A 299 -4.12 -8.65 -0.96
C ASN A 299 -3.74 -10.13 -0.91
N ILE A 300 -2.59 -10.48 -1.47
CA ILE A 300 -2.03 -11.83 -1.53
C ILE A 300 -0.60 -11.75 -1.01
N THR A 301 -0.12 -12.80 -0.34
CA THR A 301 1.31 -12.90 -0.02
C THR A 301 2.14 -12.79 -1.29
N GLY A 302 3.07 -11.86 -1.32
CA GLY A 302 3.88 -11.60 -2.51
C GLY A 302 5.29 -12.22 -2.43
N LEU A 303 6.27 -11.44 -2.83
CA LEU A 303 7.67 -11.85 -2.86
C LEU A 303 8.32 -11.95 -1.47
N TRP A 304 7.57 -11.74 -0.40
CA TRP A 304 8.03 -11.87 0.99
C TRP A 304 8.77 -13.18 1.24
N ILE A 305 8.18 -14.33 0.81
CA ILE A 305 8.78 -15.65 1.00
C ILE A 305 10.15 -15.72 0.31
N LEU A 306 10.22 -15.23 -0.92
CA LEU A 306 11.47 -15.20 -1.69
C LEU A 306 12.51 -14.27 -1.07
N GLN A 307 12.10 -13.08 -0.62
CA GLN A 307 12.97 -12.11 0.05
C GLN A 307 13.56 -12.69 1.35
N ARG A 308 12.77 -13.42 2.13
CA ARG A 308 13.24 -14.09 3.35
C ARG A 308 14.26 -15.18 3.03
N LEU A 309 14.00 -16.02 2.04
CA LEU A 309 14.96 -17.04 1.59
C LEU A 309 16.29 -16.42 1.15
N MET A 310 16.25 -15.38 0.33
CA MET A 310 17.46 -14.68 -0.12
C MET A 310 18.27 -14.11 1.04
N LEU A 311 17.57 -13.54 2.03
CA LEU A 311 18.19 -13.01 3.24
C LEU A 311 18.86 -14.13 4.07
N GLU A 312 18.18 -15.24 4.27
CA GLU A 312 18.71 -16.39 5.01
C GLU A 312 19.97 -16.96 4.35
N TRP A 313 19.94 -17.18 3.04
CA TRP A 313 21.09 -17.68 2.30
C TRP A 313 22.29 -16.71 2.36
N LYS A 314 22.03 -15.40 2.30
CA LYS A 314 23.09 -14.40 2.46
C LYS A 314 23.66 -14.40 3.88
N GLN A 315 22.83 -14.55 4.90
CA GLN A 315 23.26 -14.61 6.31
C GLN A 315 24.05 -15.89 6.64
N SER A 316 23.78 -17.00 5.94
CA SER A 316 24.56 -18.26 6.08
C SER A 316 25.92 -18.19 5.36
N GLY A 317 26.30 -17.05 4.77
CA GLY A 317 27.55 -16.86 4.06
C GLY A 317 27.56 -17.42 2.64
N GLU A 318 26.39 -17.79 2.11
CA GLU A 318 26.28 -18.30 0.76
C GLU A 318 26.23 -17.13 -0.25
N GLU A 319 26.90 -17.30 -1.39
CA GLU A 319 26.79 -16.37 -2.49
C GLU A 319 25.38 -16.45 -3.10
N VAL A 320 24.72 -15.29 -3.23
CA VAL A 320 23.37 -15.18 -3.77
C VAL A 320 23.39 -14.29 -4.99
N ASP A 321 23.58 -14.89 -6.16
CA ASP A 321 23.34 -14.25 -7.44
C ASP A 321 21.90 -14.50 -7.87
N TYR A 322 21.03 -13.51 -7.62
CA TYR A 322 19.61 -13.60 -7.93
C TYR A 322 19.35 -13.90 -9.41
N SER A 323 20.08 -13.24 -10.31
CA SER A 323 19.89 -13.41 -11.75
C SER A 323 20.23 -14.82 -12.20
N ASN A 324 21.33 -15.37 -11.73
CA ASN A 324 21.75 -16.75 -12.04
C ASN A 324 20.75 -17.78 -11.47
N ILE A 325 20.27 -17.57 -10.23
CA ILE A 325 19.27 -18.48 -9.63
C ILE A 325 17.96 -18.48 -10.44
N ILE A 326 17.50 -17.33 -10.92
CA ILE A 326 16.32 -17.22 -11.80
C ILE A 326 16.53 -18.00 -13.10
N GLU A 327 17.70 -17.84 -13.76
CA GLU A 327 17.98 -18.58 -15.00
C GLU A 327 18.02 -20.10 -14.77
N GLN A 328 18.62 -20.55 -13.66
CA GLN A 328 18.58 -21.98 -13.31
C GLN A 328 17.15 -22.46 -13.00
N ALA A 329 16.34 -21.65 -12.33
CA ALA A 329 14.96 -21.98 -12.02
C ALA A 329 14.07 -22.08 -13.26
N LYS A 330 14.36 -21.33 -14.34
CA LYS A 330 13.67 -21.47 -15.64
C LYS A 330 13.85 -22.85 -16.27
N LEU A 331 14.98 -23.50 -16.05
CA LEU A 331 15.29 -24.82 -16.60
C LEU A 331 14.53 -25.96 -15.91
N ILE A 332 13.97 -25.72 -14.73
CA ILE A 332 13.20 -26.73 -13.96
C ILE A 332 11.81 -26.85 -14.59
N LYS A 333 11.49 -28.03 -15.12
CA LYS A 333 10.21 -28.30 -15.80
C LYS A 333 9.06 -28.48 -14.83
N GLU A 334 9.26 -29.28 -13.80
CA GLU A 334 8.24 -29.63 -12.81
C GLU A 334 8.60 -29.06 -11.44
N THR A 335 7.60 -28.61 -10.71
CA THR A 335 7.78 -28.10 -9.35
C THR A 335 6.54 -28.36 -8.50
N VAL A 336 6.73 -28.38 -7.20
CA VAL A 336 5.65 -28.46 -6.22
C VAL A 336 5.01 -27.09 -6.05
N LEU A 337 3.71 -27.07 -5.79
CA LEU A 337 2.98 -25.86 -5.39
C LEU A 337 2.71 -25.88 -3.88
N ILE A 338 2.92 -24.75 -3.25
CA ILE A 338 2.62 -24.50 -1.83
C ILE A 338 1.55 -23.40 -1.72
N ASP A 339 0.76 -23.41 -0.66
CA ASP A 339 -0.14 -22.30 -0.36
C ASP A 339 0.68 -21.16 0.26
N VAL A 340 0.93 -20.12 -0.53
CA VAL A 340 1.75 -18.97 -0.12
C VAL A 340 1.13 -18.16 1.03
N ASP A 341 -0.19 -18.26 1.25
CA ASP A 341 -0.90 -17.58 2.32
C ASP A 341 -0.94 -18.39 3.62
N ALA A 342 -0.35 -19.59 3.65
CA ALA A 342 -0.33 -20.44 4.84
C ALA A 342 0.36 -19.75 6.02
N ALA A 343 -0.23 -19.82 7.21
CA ALA A 343 0.24 -19.15 8.42
C ALA A 343 1.71 -19.44 8.77
N ILE A 344 2.23 -20.62 8.39
CA ILE A 344 3.64 -21.00 8.62
C ILE A 344 4.64 -20.08 7.89
N PHE A 345 4.20 -19.35 6.85
CA PHE A 345 5.04 -18.45 6.05
C PHE A 345 4.92 -16.97 6.44
N GLN A 346 4.01 -16.61 7.34
CA GLN A 346 3.76 -15.20 7.69
C GLN A 346 4.88 -14.59 8.53
N ASN A 347 5.41 -15.33 9.50
CA ASN A 347 6.49 -14.85 10.37
C ASN A 347 7.46 -15.98 10.75
N PRO A 348 8.19 -16.56 9.79
CA PRO A 348 9.09 -17.68 10.03
C PRO A 348 10.39 -17.25 10.71
N GLU A 349 10.88 -18.03 11.66
CA GLU A 349 12.28 -17.94 12.11
C GLU A 349 13.24 -18.36 10.99
N ASN A 350 12.90 -19.44 10.28
CA ASN A 350 13.65 -19.94 9.12
C ASN A 350 12.69 -20.36 8.01
N MET A 351 12.69 -19.63 6.90
CA MET A 351 11.78 -19.86 5.78
C MET A 351 12.08 -21.18 5.05
N THR A 352 13.35 -21.50 4.86
CA THR A 352 13.77 -22.76 4.22
C THR A 352 13.20 -23.96 4.95
N ASN A 353 13.39 -24.02 6.26
CA ASN A 353 12.86 -25.10 7.10
C ASN A 353 11.32 -25.16 7.07
N ASN A 354 10.66 -23.99 7.06
CA ASN A 354 9.20 -23.93 7.03
C ASN A 354 8.63 -24.45 5.70
N ILE A 355 9.26 -24.17 4.57
CA ILE A 355 8.85 -24.73 3.27
C ILE A 355 9.06 -26.26 3.26
N GLN A 356 10.21 -26.73 3.75
CA GLN A 356 10.49 -28.18 3.85
C GLN A 356 9.47 -28.89 4.75
N LYS A 357 9.18 -28.33 5.92
CA LYS A 357 8.18 -28.84 6.86
C LYS A 357 6.79 -28.86 6.23
N TYR A 358 6.38 -27.78 5.58
CA TYR A 358 5.09 -27.68 4.86
C TYR A 358 4.95 -28.80 3.82
N CYS A 359 5.99 -28.99 3.00
CA CYS A 359 6.00 -30.04 1.98
C CYS A 359 5.95 -31.44 2.60
N LYS A 360 6.76 -31.70 3.65
CA LYS A 360 6.80 -32.99 4.35
C LYS A 360 5.44 -33.37 4.96
N GLU A 361 4.81 -32.45 5.67
CA GLU A 361 3.50 -32.68 6.31
C GLU A 361 2.40 -32.99 5.30
N ARG A 362 2.50 -32.47 4.07
CA ARG A 362 1.53 -32.67 2.98
C ARG A 362 1.94 -33.71 1.94
N LYS A 363 3.04 -34.44 2.23
CA LYS A 363 3.61 -35.46 1.33
C LYS A 363 3.91 -34.92 -0.08
N LEU A 364 4.35 -33.68 -0.15
CA LEU A 364 4.77 -33.01 -1.37
C LEU A 364 6.29 -33.17 -1.57
N THR A 365 6.74 -33.05 -2.82
CA THR A 365 8.17 -33.07 -3.14
C THR A 365 8.85 -31.86 -2.52
N ILE A 366 9.94 -32.10 -1.78
CA ILE A 366 10.72 -31.05 -1.12
C ILE A 366 11.70 -30.45 -2.14
N PRO A 367 11.75 -29.09 -2.34
CA PRO A 367 12.76 -28.45 -3.16
C PRO A 367 14.19 -28.75 -2.66
N GLN A 368 15.11 -29.14 -3.54
CA GLN A 368 16.44 -29.67 -3.15
C GLN A 368 17.58 -28.64 -3.25
N ASN A 369 17.39 -27.54 -3.98
CA ASN A 369 18.37 -26.48 -4.18
C ASN A 369 17.71 -25.11 -4.34
N LYS A 370 18.51 -24.03 -4.33
CA LYS A 370 18.02 -22.66 -4.42
C LYS A 370 17.10 -22.43 -5.61
N ALA A 371 17.45 -22.93 -6.79
CA ALA A 371 16.64 -22.76 -7.99
C ALA A 371 15.29 -23.48 -7.87
N ALA A 372 15.24 -24.65 -7.24
CA ALA A 372 14.00 -25.39 -6.99
C ALA A 372 13.09 -24.66 -5.98
N PHE A 373 13.65 -24.06 -4.92
CA PHE A 373 12.87 -23.21 -4.01
C PHE A 373 12.30 -22.00 -4.74
N VAL A 374 13.11 -21.29 -5.54
CA VAL A 374 12.65 -20.13 -6.31
C VAL A 374 11.55 -20.52 -7.31
N LYS A 375 11.73 -21.64 -8.04
CA LYS A 375 10.72 -22.16 -8.97
C LYS A 375 9.41 -22.49 -8.24
N CYS A 376 9.49 -23.18 -7.11
CA CYS A 376 8.34 -23.52 -6.27
C CYS A 376 7.55 -22.26 -5.87
N ILE A 377 8.23 -21.25 -5.34
CA ILE A 377 7.56 -20.00 -4.90
C ILE A 377 6.95 -19.26 -6.09
N CYS A 378 7.70 -19.05 -7.17
CA CYS A 378 7.18 -18.33 -8.34
C CYS A 378 5.99 -19.06 -8.98
N ALA A 379 6.02 -20.38 -9.08
CA ALA A 379 4.90 -21.16 -9.60
C ALA A 379 3.68 -21.12 -8.65
N SER A 380 3.91 -21.16 -7.36
CA SER A 380 2.83 -21.07 -6.37
C SER A 380 2.16 -19.69 -6.38
N LEU A 381 2.95 -18.61 -6.49
CA LEU A 381 2.42 -17.25 -6.66
C LEU A 381 1.62 -17.12 -7.96
N ALA A 382 2.14 -17.61 -9.09
CA ALA A 382 1.45 -17.59 -10.36
C ALA A 382 0.10 -18.34 -10.30
N SER A 383 0.08 -19.51 -9.62
CA SER A 383 -1.16 -20.26 -9.40
C SER A 383 -2.17 -19.46 -8.57
N LYS A 384 -1.70 -18.77 -7.52
CA LYS A 384 -2.56 -17.94 -6.68
C LYS A 384 -3.13 -16.75 -7.43
N TYR A 385 -2.34 -16.14 -8.32
CA TYR A 385 -2.83 -15.06 -9.19
C TYR A 385 -3.91 -15.55 -10.17
N LYS A 386 -3.74 -16.76 -10.73
CA LYS A 386 -4.77 -17.40 -11.55
C LYS A 386 -6.09 -17.59 -10.76
N GLU A 387 -6.01 -18.13 -9.55
CA GLU A 387 -7.18 -18.32 -8.69
C GLU A 387 -7.89 -16.98 -8.45
N ALA A 388 -7.15 -15.94 -8.08
CA ALA A 388 -7.71 -14.62 -7.83
C ALA A 388 -8.35 -13.99 -9.08
N ILE A 389 -7.76 -14.17 -10.29
CA ILE A 389 -8.36 -13.71 -11.54
C ILE A 389 -9.65 -14.47 -11.86
N ILE A 390 -9.69 -15.78 -11.63
CA ILE A 390 -10.91 -16.58 -11.83
C ILE A 390 -12.03 -16.12 -10.90
N GLU A 391 -11.73 -15.89 -9.63
CA GLU A 391 -12.69 -15.39 -8.65
C GLU A 391 -13.17 -13.98 -9.02
N MET A 392 -12.26 -13.09 -9.39
CA MET A 392 -12.56 -11.72 -9.82
C MET A 392 -13.47 -11.71 -11.05
N ASN A 393 -13.21 -12.56 -12.05
CA ASN A 393 -14.04 -12.68 -13.27
C ASN A 393 -15.46 -13.15 -13.02
N ARG A 394 -15.75 -13.74 -11.86
CA ARG A 394 -17.13 -14.08 -11.45
C ARG A 394 -17.88 -12.91 -10.84
N LEU A 395 -17.17 -11.89 -10.39
CA LEU A 395 -17.69 -10.75 -9.64
C LEU A 395 -17.82 -9.48 -10.50
N ILE A 396 -16.98 -9.35 -11.55
CA ILE A 396 -16.99 -8.19 -12.45
C ILE A 396 -17.83 -8.47 -13.71
N PRO A 397 -18.39 -7.41 -14.36
CA PRO A 397 -19.24 -7.59 -15.54
C PRO A 397 -18.53 -8.21 -16.75
N GLU A 398 -17.28 -7.82 -16.98
CA GLU A 398 -16.51 -8.23 -18.16
C GLU A 398 -15.21 -8.91 -17.72
N PRO A 399 -14.85 -10.07 -18.33
CA PRO A 399 -13.67 -10.80 -17.91
C PRO A 399 -12.37 -10.07 -18.26
N ILE A 400 -11.37 -10.25 -17.43
CA ILE A 400 -10.02 -9.70 -17.61
C ILE A 400 -9.36 -10.32 -18.86
N LYS A 401 -8.80 -9.45 -19.70
CA LYS A 401 -8.14 -9.83 -20.97
C LYS A 401 -6.62 -9.66 -20.96
N GLN A 402 -6.08 -8.89 -20.04
CA GLN A 402 -4.65 -8.61 -19.90
C GLN A 402 -4.29 -8.25 -18.47
N LEU A 403 -3.04 -8.51 -18.09
CA LEU A 403 -2.51 -8.24 -16.76
C LEU A 403 -1.29 -7.32 -16.85
N TYR A 404 -1.34 -6.17 -16.20
CA TYR A 404 -0.19 -5.28 -16.02
C TYR A 404 0.49 -5.58 -14.70
N ILE A 405 1.80 -5.86 -14.72
CA ILE A 405 2.60 -6.08 -13.51
C ILE A 405 3.46 -4.85 -13.25
N ILE A 406 3.27 -4.24 -12.08
CA ILE A 406 4.02 -3.08 -11.60
C ILE A 406 4.79 -3.41 -10.33
N GLY A 407 5.66 -2.49 -9.90
CA GLY A 407 6.50 -2.70 -8.71
C GLY A 407 7.75 -3.51 -9.00
N GLY A 408 8.47 -3.89 -7.93
CA GLY A 408 9.76 -4.58 -8.04
C GLY A 408 9.70 -5.96 -8.70
N GLY A 409 8.56 -6.65 -8.54
CA GLY A 409 8.31 -7.96 -9.12
C GLY A 409 8.18 -7.96 -10.64
N SER A 410 7.89 -6.82 -11.28
CA SER A 410 7.85 -6.70 -12.74
C SER A 410 9.18 -7.09 -13.42
N ARG A 411 10.28 -7.01 -12.68
CA ARG A 411 11.61 -7.44 -13.15
C ARG A 411 11.86 -8.93 -13.02
N ASN A 412 10.97 -9.69 -12.37
CA ASN A 412 11.12 -11.16 -12.25
C ASN A 412 10.54 -11.86 -13.47
N SER A 413 11.36 -12.06 -14.50
CA SER A 413 10.95 -12.67 -15.77
C SER A 413 10.39 -14.08 -15.61
N LEU A 414 10.85 -14.87 -14.62
CA LEU A 414 10.33 -16.20 -14.34
C LEU A 414 8.88 -16.14 -13.82
N LEU A 415 8.61 -15.28 -12.82
CA LEU A 415 7.27 -15.11 -12.27
C LEU A 415 6.30 -14.59 -13.33
N ASN A 416 6.73 -13.60 -14.12
CA ASN A 416 5.90 -13.00 -15.16
C ASN A 416 5.52 -14.04 -16.23
N GLN A 417 6.48 -14.86 -16.68
CA GLN A 417 6.21 -15.93 -17.66
C GLN A 417 5.29 -17.01 -17.08
N LEU A 418 5.57 -17.49 -15.87
CA LEU A 418 4.71 -18.47 -15.21
C LEU A 418 3.29 -17.95 -15.02
N THR A 419 3.14 -16.66 -14.71
CA THR A 419 1.83 -16.03 -14.57
C THR A 419 1.09 -16.02 -15.93
N ALA A 420 1.76 -15.64 -17.02
CA ALA A 420 1.17 -15.68 -18.35
C ALA A 420 0.74 -17.12 -18.75
N ASP A 421 1.62 -18.08 -18.50
CA ASP A 421 1.38 -19.49 -18.86
C ASP A 421 0.16 -20.07 -18.14
N VAL A 422 0.02 -19.82 -16.83
CA VAL A 422 -1.08 -20.41 -16.04
C VAL A 422 -2.39 -19.66 -16.19
N THR A 423 -2.35 -18.34 -16.40
CA THR A 423 -3.56 -17.51 -16.55
C THR A 423 -4.12 -17.56 -17.97
N GLY A 424 -3.25 -17.78 -18.96
CA GLY A 424 -3.61 -17.78 -20.37
C GLY A 424 -3.92 -16.39 -20.94
N ILE A 425 -3.59 -15.31 -20.23
CA ILE A 425 -3.76 -13.92 -20.70
C ILE A 425 -2.41 -13.24 -20.88
N PRO A 426 -2.30 -12.23 -21.78
CA PRO A 426 -1.09 -11.44 -21.93
C PRO A 426 -0.69 -10.77 -20.62
N VAL A 427 0.60 -10.86 -20.26
CA VAL A 427 1.23 -10.19 -19.12
C VAL A 427 2.18 -9.11 -19.64
N ILE A 428 2.00 -7.89 -19.17
CA ILE A 428 2.77 -6.69 -19.51
C ILE A 428 3.48 -6.24 -18.23
N ALA A 429 4.84 -6.21 -18.22
CA ALA A 429 5.64 -5.93 -17.04
C ALA A 429 6.74 -4.87 -17.32
#